data_14994f48f028d65baf3a79de0a4426b5
#
_entry.id   14994f48f028d65baf3a79de0a4426b5
#
_cell.length_a   1.000
_cell.length_b   1.000
_cell.length_c   1.000
_cell.angle_alpha   90.00
_cell.angle_beta   90.00
_cell.angle_gamma   90.00
#
_symmetry.space_group_name_H-M   'P 1'
#
loop_
_entity.id
_entity.type
_entity.pdbx_description
1 polymer ?
#
loop_
_entity_poly.entity_id
_entity_poly.type
_entity_poly.pdbx_seq_one_letter_code
_entity_poly.pdbx_strand_id
1 'polypeptide(L)'
;AYARSFKLFNKLAKVDVILPYSVGEFSGKVTDIDSSTYRNGFGDPAVRLSLILIGAKPLSGADFMKQEQQKFKLGVSLRIRPPLGQYDSSKLINLGANRWAAKFGLAASYDLNKKWILESQYNTWFFTKNNSFFNGNTTQQKPLTTLQGHVTHIFKPGIWASVSYGLSRLGETVYNGIDKNDSQNSSRFGLAFAHRLGKQSSLKLDYTSGVTALYGADFTTYAIAYQWMWFDK
;
A
#
# COMPACT_ATOMS: atom_id res chain seq x y z
N ALA A 1 9.51 -2.87 7.74
CA ALA A 1 9.72 -3.04 6.29
C ALA A 1 11.19 -2.88 5.95
N TYR A 2 11.67 -3.59 4.95
CA TYR A 2 13.01 -3.48 4.38
C TYR A 2 12.89 -3.13 2.90
N ALA A 3 13.77 -2.29 2.38
CA ALA A 3 13.80 -1.95 0.97
C ALA A 3 15.23 -1.81 0.45
N ARG A 4 15.50 -2.36 -0.74
CA ARG A 4 16.79 -2.25 -1.42
C ARG A 4 16.61 -1.89 -2.87
N SER A 5 17.37 -0.90 -3.33
CA SER A 5 17.45 -0.52 -4.74
C SER A 5 18.65 -1.24 -5.41
N PHE A 6 18.48 -1.62 -6.68
CA PHE A 6 19.50 -2.32 -7.45
C PHE A 6 19.27 -2.10 -8.96
N LYS A 7 20.23 -2.55 -9.76
CA LYS A 7 20.13 -2.52 -11.22
C LYS A 7 19.49 -3.80 -11.74
N LEU A 8 18.43 -3.69 -12.54
CA LEU A 8 17.77 -4.79 -13.24
C LEU A 8 17.46 -4.35 -14.68
N PHE A 9 17.84 -5.14 -15.68
CA PHE A 9 17.64 -4.82 -17.11
C PHE A 9 18.10 -3.39 -17.49
N ASN A 10 19.22 -2.96 -16.94
CA ASN A 10 19.76 -1.59 -17.09
C ASN A 10 18.82 -0.47 -16.61
N LYS A 11 17.85 -0.78 -15.74
CA LYS A 11 16.90 0.15 -15.10
C LYS A 11 17.11 0.16 -13.60
N LEU A 12 16.64 1.23 -12.95
CA LEU A 12 16.57 1.29 -11.50
C LEU A 12 15.41 0.42 -11.02
N ALA A 13 15.74 -0.60 -10.26
CA ALA A 13 14.78 -1.48 -9.60
C ALA A 13 14.85 -1.33 -8.09
N LYS A 14 13.77 -1.71 -7.42
CA LYS A 14 13.66 -1.73 -5.96
C LYS A 14 12.85 -2.93 -5.52
N VAL A 15 13.34 -3.66 -4.55
CA VAL A 15 12.59 -4.67 -3.81
C VAL A 15 12.23 -4.11 -2.43
N ASP A 16 10.97 -4.31 -2.02
CA ASP A 16 10.48 -4.01 -0.67
C ASP A 16 9.92 -5.30 -0.04
N VAL A 17 10.30 -5.56 1.21
CA VAL A 17 9.75 -6.64 2.03
C VAL A 17 9.01 -6.01 3.20
N ILE A 18 7.75 -6.39 3.38
CA ILE A 18 6.88 -5.86 4.42
C ILE A 18 6.42 -7.03 5.29
N LEU A 19 6.63 -6.92 6.59
CA LEU A 19 6.15 -7.88 7.58
C LEU A 19 5.22 -7.12 8.54
N PRO A 20 3.89 -7.26 8.41
CA PRO A 20 2.93 -6.58 9.27
C PRO A 20 2.77 -7.34 10.60
N TYR A 21 2.73 -6.61 11.69
CA TYR A 21 2.28 -7.08 12.99
C TYR A 21 1.15 -6.17 13.45
N SER A 22 0.05 -6.75 13.86
CA SER A 22 -1.15 -6.00 14.24
C SER A 22 -1.57 -6.36 15.66
N VAL A 23 -2.06 -5.34 16.36
CA VAL A 23 -2.69 -5.46 17.67
C VAL A 23 -3.96 -4.63 17.62
N GLY A 24 -5.09 -5.19 17.98
CA GLY A 24 -6.34 -4.44 17.94
C GLY A 24 -7.53 -5.18 18.50
N GLU A 25 -8.52 -4.40 18.90
CA GLU A 25 -9.85 -4.85 19.21
C GLU A 25 -10.79 -4.56 18.03
N PHE A 26 -11.59 -5.54 17.69
CA PHE A 26 -12.58 -5.45 16.62
C PHE A 26 -13.95 -5.60 17.25
N SER A 27 -14.82 -4.63 17.08
CA SER A 27 -16.19 -4.64 17.56
C SER A 27 -17.19 -4.49 16.42
N GLY A 28 -18.35 -5.08 16.55
CA GLY A 28 -19.41 -5.01 15.55
C GLY A 28 -20.61 -5.85 15.97
N LYS A 29 -21.68 -5.83 15.16
CA LYS A 29 -22.86 -6.65 15.38
C LYS A 29 -22.76 -7.96 14.61
N VAL A 30 -22.95 -9.06 15.29
CA VAL A 30 -23.09 -10.40 14.69
C VAL A 30 -24.51 -10.88 15.00
N THR A 31 -25.35 -11.03 13.99
CA THR A 31 -26.78 -11.36 14.16
C THR A 31 -27.51 -10.48 15.21
N ASP A 32 -27.31 -9.13 15.08
CA ASP A 32 -27.84 -8.07 15.97
C ASP A 32 -27.31 -8.07 17.42
N ILE A 33 -26.35 -8.93 17.76
CA ILE A 33 -25.68 -8.96 19.06
C ILE A 33 -24.36 -8.21 18.97
N ASP A 34 -24.14 -7.24 19.83
CA ASP A 34 -22.85 -6.56 19.97
C ASP A 34 -21.77 -7.56 20.39
N SER A 35 -20.74 -7.65 19.60
CA SER A 35 -19.65 -8.58 19.80
C SER A 35 -18.30 -7.86 19.64
N SER A 36 -17.34 -8.21 20.48
CA SER A 36 -15.97 -7.74 20.33
C SER A 36 -14.98 -8.90 20.36
N THR A 37 -13.84 -8.71 19.72
CA THR A 37 -12.75 -9.67 19.73
C THR A 37 -11.40 -8.98 19.63
N TYR A 38 -10.44 -9.43 20.42
CA TYR A 38 -9.07 -8.96 20.39
C TYR A 38 -8.22 -9.88 19.51
N ARG A 39 -7.33 -9.29 18.70
CA ARG A 39 -6.36 -10.02 17.88
C ARG A 39 -4.99 -9.37 18.00
N ASN A 40 -3.96 -10.20 18.07
CA ASN A 40 -2.56 -9.79 17.98
C ASN A 40 -1.76 -10.81 17.17
N GLY A 41 -0.76 -10.36 16.42
CA GLY A 41 0.14 -11.24 15.69
C GLY A 41 0.50 -10.76 14.31
N PHE A 42 1.09 -11.65 13.52
CA PHE A 42 1.54 -11.34 12.17
C PHE A 42 0.41 -11.49 11.15
N GLY A 43 0.27 -10.47 10.31
CA GLY A 43 -0.52 -10.55 9.07
C GLY A 43 0.28 -11.16 7.93
N ASP A 44 -0.33 -11.25 6.75
CA ASP A 44 0.35 -11.78 5.56
C ASP A 44 1.51 -10.87 5.15
N PRO A 45 2.75 -11.40 5.03
CA PRO A 45 3.88 -10.63 4.53
C PRO A 45 3.67 -10.23 3.07
N ALA A 46 4.41 -9.23 2.61
CA ALA A 46 4.37 -8.83 1.22
C ALA A 46 5.77 -8.56 0.67
N VAL A 47 5.99 -8.96 -0.58
CA VAL A 47 7.17 -8.61 -1.35
C VAL A 47 6.72 -7.79 -2.55
N ARG A 48 7.36 -6.66 -2.80
CA ARG A 48 7.12 -5.82 -3.96
C ARG A 48 8.41 -5.63 -4.75
N LEU A 49 8.36 -5.89 -6.04
CA LEU A 49 9.37 -5.49 -7.01
C LEU A 49 8.83 -4.27 -7.77
N SER A 50 9.64 -3.23 -7.88
CA SER A 50 9.35 -2.03 -8.67
C SER A 50 10.46 -1.78 -9.67
N LEU A 51 10.11 -1.28 -10.85
CA LEU A 51 11.04 -0.97 -11.92
C LEU A 51 10.71 0.41 -12.48
N ILE A 52 11.69 1.31 -12.53
CA ILE A 52 11.55 2.61 -13.18
C ILE A 52 11.88 2.43 -14.66
N LEU A 53 10.86 2.57 -15.50
CA LEU A 53 10.97 2.40 -16.95
C LEU A 53 11.58 3.62 -17.62
N ILE A 54 11.19 4.82 -17.16
CA ILE A 54 11.60 6.12 -17.70
C ILE A 54 11.95 7.02 -16.51
N GLY A 55 12.96 7.87 -16.67
CA GLY A 55 13.22 9.00 -15.76
C GLY A 55 14.22 8.76 -14.65
N ALA A 56 14.74 7.54 -14.46
CA ALA A 56 15.83 7.28 -13.53
C ALA A 56 16.80 6.22 -14.08
N LYS A 57 18.08 6.44 -13.85
CA LYS A 57 19.15 5.48 -14.17
C LYS A 57 19.60 4.78 -12.88
N PRO A 58 20.04 3.53 -12.96
CA PRO A 58 20.65 2.83 -11.82
C PRO A 58 22.09 3.37 -11.64
N LEU A 59 22.26 4.27 -10.70
CA LEU A 59 23.55 4.88 -10.37
C LEU A 59 23.99 4.43 -8.98
N SER A 60 25.29 4.49 -8.72
CA SER A 60 25.84 4.41 -7.37
C SER A 60 25.31 5.54 -6.49
N GLY A 61 25.33 5.37 -5.17
CA GLY A 61 24.79 6.38 -4.25
C GLY A 61 25.43 7.78 -4.45
N ALA A 62 26.73 7.83 -4.77
CA ALA A 62 27.46 9.07 -5.03
C ALA A 62 27.04 9.74 -6.35
N ASP A 63 26.83 8.95 -7.39
CA ASP A 63 26.44 9.45 -8.72
C ASP A 63 24.95 9.80 -8.77
N PHE A 64 24.11 9.10 -8.01
CA PHE A 64 22.69 9.42 -7.88
C PHE A 64 22.45 10.84 -7.37
N MET A 65 23.30 11.30 -6.43
CA MET A 65 23.20 12.66 -5.87
C MET A 65 23.62 13.75 -6.87
N LYS A 66 24.41 13.40 -7.91
CA LYS A 66 24.92 14.33 -8.95
C LYS A 66 24.09 14.32 -10.22
N GLN A 67 23.20 13.34 -10.39
CA GLN A 67 22.42 13.20 -11.61
C GLN A 67 21.39 14.31 -11.73
N GLU A 68 21.32 14.94 -12.89
CA GLU A 68 20.21 15.79 -13.29
C GLU A 68 18.94 14.92 -13.40
N GLN A 69 17.97 15.18 -12.53
CA GLN A 69 16.74 14.38 -12.49
C GLN A 69 15.85 14.72 -13.68
N GLN A 70 15.43 13.70 -14.41
CA GLN A 70 14.42 13.91 -15.46
C GLN A 70 13.09 14.30 -14.80
N LYS A 71 12.43 15.30 -15.42
CA LYS A 71 11.15 15.82 -14.91
C LYS A 71 10.05 14.76 -14.87
N PHE A 72 10.03 13.86 -15.86
CA PHE A 72 9.03 12.80 -15.95
C PHE A 72 9.65 11.46 -15.57
N LYS A 73 8.95 10.72 -14.71
CA LYS A 73 9.32 9.37 -14.31
C LYS A 73 8.11 8.45 -14.45
N LEU A 74 8.33 7.26 -14.99
CA LEU A 74 7.30 6.22 -15.14
C LEU A 74 7.84 4.93 -14.57
N GLY A 75 7.06 4.27 -13.73
CA GLY A 75 7.42 3.02 -13.10
C GLY A 75 6.28 2.02 -13.03
N VAL A 76 6.64 0.74 -12.98
CA VAL A 76 5.72 -0.37 -12.77
C VAL A 76 6.10 -1.13 -11.52
N SER A 77 5.15 -1.82 -10.93
CA SER A 77 5.41 -2.67 -9.77
C SER A 77 4.52 -3.91 -9.75
N LEU A 78 5.08 -4.98 -9.19
CA LEU A 78 4.35 -6.19 -8.82
C LEU A 78 4.55 -6.43 -7.32
N ARG A 79 3.45 -6.53 -6.58
CA ARG A 79 3.46 -6.95 -5.17
C ARG A 79 2.76 -8.29 -5.04
N ILE A 80 3.40 -9.22 -4.36
CA ILE A 80 2.84 -10.52 -4.00
C ILE A 80 2.67 -10.57 -2.49
N ARG A 81 1.55 -11.09 -2.04
CA ARG A 81 1.22 -11.34 -0.64
C ARG A 81 0.79 -12.79 -0.47
N PRO A 82 1.70 -13.67 0.00
CA PRO A 82 1.37 -15.06 0.33
C PRO A 82 0.53 -15.16 1.60
N PRO A 83 -0.29 -16.20 1.77
CA PRO A 83 -1.12 -16.43 2.96
C PRO A 83 -0.29 -17.06 4.10
N LEU A 84 0.60 -16.27 4.70
CA LEU A 84 1.50 -16.72 5.78
C LEU A 84 1.19 -16.05 7.12
N GLY A 85 0.19 -15.19 7.19
CA GLY A 85 -0.27 -14.55 8.41
C GLY A 85 -1.08 -15.51 9.28
N GLN A 86 -1.29 -15.09 10.53
CA GLN A 86 -2.11 -15.88 11.46
C GLN A 86 -3.54 -16.00 10.96
N TYR A 87 -3.99 -17.24 10.80
CA TYR A 87 -5.30 -17.57 10.32
C TYR A 87 -5.90 -18.76 11.10
N ASP A 88 -7.16 -18.63 11.49
CA ASP A 88 -7.94 -19.64 12.16
C ASP A 88 -9.34 -19.69 11.51
N SER A 89 -9.65 -20.78 10.84
CA SER A 89 -10.90 -20.93 10.08
C SER A 89 -12.15 -21.03 10.98
N SER A 90 -11.99 -21.22 12.28
CA SER A 90 -13.10 -21.14 13.24
C SER A 90 -13.47 -19.70 13.64
N LYS A 91 -12.63 -18.71 13.22
CA LYS A 91 -12.81 -17.30 13.57
C LYS A 91 -13.19 -16.48 12.35
N LEU A 92 -14.15 -15.58 12.52
CA LEU A 92 -14.57 -14.66 11.46
C LEU A 92 -13.50 -13.60 11.16
N ILE A 93 -12.84 -13.08 12.20
CA ILE A 93 -11.82 -12.03 12.09
C ILE A 93 -10.43 -12.63 12.29
N ASN A 94 -9.61 -12.51 11.26
CA ASN A 94 -8.25 -13.02 11.18
C ASN A 94 -7.27 -11.92 10.75
N LEU A 95 -5.98 -12.05 11.11
CA LEU A 95 -4.91 -11.14 10.71
C LEU A 95 -4.33 -11.52 9.34
N GLY A 96 -4.30 -12.81 9.00
CA GLY A 96 -4.01 -13.35 7.67
C GLY A 96 -5.30 -13.53 6.86
N ALA A 97 -5.20 -13.47 5.53
CA ALA A 97 -6.34 -13.59 4.63
C ALA A 97 -6.57 -15.03 4.11
N ASN A 98 -5.64 -15.94 4.38
CA ASN A 98 -5.63 -17.33 3.89
C ASN A 98 -5.86 -17.44 2.36
N ARG A 99 -5.33 -16.48 1.62
CA ARG A 99 -5.38 -16.44 0.16
C ARG A 99 -4.19 -15.66 -0.39
N TRP A 100 -3.74 -16.01 -1.57
CA TRP A 100 -2.76 -15.23 -2.29
C TRP A 100 -3.39 -13.93 -2.78
N ALA A 101 -2.57 -12.86 -2.79
CA ALA A 101 -2.94 -11.62 -3.45
C ALA A 101 -1.76 -11.11 -4.28
N ALA A 102 -2.07 -10.62 -5.49
CA ALA A 102 -1.11 -9.99 -6.38
C ALA A 102 -1.59 -8.58 -6.73
N LYS A 103 -0.70 -7.58 -6.68
CA LYS A 103 -0.99 -6.20 -7.06
C LYS A 103 -0.06 -5.77 -8.18
N PHE A 104 -0.63 -5.39 -9.31
CA PHE A 104 0.05 -4.68 -10.38
C PHE A 104 -0.14 -3.18 -10.20
N GLY A 105 0.92 -2.42 -10.37
CA GLY A 105 0.91 -0.97 -10.23
C GLY A 105 1.64 -0.29 -11.38
N LEU A 106 1.05 0.82 -11.85
CA LEU A 106 1.64 1.79 -12.75
C LEU A 106 1.70 3.12 -12.01
N ALA A 107 2.86 3.78 -12.01
CA ALA A 107 3.04 5.06 -11.34
C ALA A 107 3.76 6.04 -12.28
N ALA A 108 3.24 7.25 -12.37
CA ALA A 108 3.87 8.36 -13.05
C ALA A 108 4.14 9.51 -12.08
N SER A 109 5.26 10.18 -12.24
CA SER A 109 5.64 11.37 -11.47
C SER A 109 6.15 12.44 -12.43
N TYR A 110 5.76 13.69 -12.17
CA TYR A 110 6.19 14.84 -12.94
C TYR A 110 6.64 15.98 -12.02
N ASP A 111 7.92 16.35 -12.12
CA ASP A 111 8.51 17.46 -11.38
C ASP A 111 8.14 18.77 -12.10
N LEU A 112 7.11 19.49 -11.66
CA LEU A 112 6.72 20.80 -12.19
C LEU A 112 7.88 21.79 -12.10
N ASN A 113 8.55 21.78 -10.95
CA ASN A 113 9.76 22.53 -10.67
C ASN A 113 10.50 21.89 -9.47
N LYS A 114 11.54 22.58 -8.96
CA LYS A 114 12.33 22.07 -7.80
C LYS A 114 11.55 21.92 -6.49
N LYS A 115 10.32 22.46 -6.41
CA LYS A 115 9.51 22.47 -5.19
C LYS A 115 8.21 21.68 -5.32
N TRP A 116 7.70 21.47 -6.52
CA TRP A 116 6.39 20.86 -6.73
C TRP A 116 6.48 19.61 -7.58
N ILE A 117 5.92 18.52 -7.07
CA ILE A 117 5.86 17.23 -7.75
C ILE A 117 4.38 16.81 -7.83
N LEU A 118 3.98 16.36 -9.02
CA LEU A 118 2.70 15.69 -9.25
C LEU A 118 2.96 14.20 -9.43
N GLU A 119 2.14 13.37 -8.79
CA GLU A 119 2.23 11.92 -8.92
C GLU A 119 0.85 11.32 -9.14
N SER A 120 0.80 10.27 -9.94
CA SER A 120 -0.40 9.48 -10.17
C SER A 120 -0.05 8.00 -10.10
N GLN A 121 -0.93 7.21 -9.49
CA GLN A 121 -0.76 5.77 -9.36
C GLN A 121 -2.06 5.04 -9.69
N TYR A 122 -1.98 4.09 -10.59
CA TYR A 122 -3.04 3.14 -10.90
C TYR A 122 -2.62 1.76 -10.42
N ASN A 123 -3.50 1.07 -9.68
CA ASN A 123 -3.19 -0.26 -9.18
C ASN A 123 -4.40 -1.18 -9.31
N THR A 124 -4.14 -2.46 -9.57
CA THR A 124 -5.16 -3.52 -9.54
C THR A 124 -4.66 -4.70 -8.72
N TRP A 125 -5.48 -5.10 -7.75
CA TRP A 125 -5.29 -6.30 -6.95
C TRP A 125 -6.11 -7.45 -7.49
N PHE A 126 -5.50 -8.62 -7.52
CA PHE A 126 -6.13 -9.91 -7.79
C PHE A 126 -5.99 -10.80 -6.56
N PHE A 127 -6.99 -11.61 -6.30
CA PHE A 127 -7.06 -12.47 -5.12
C PHE A 127 -7.40 -13.89 -5.55
N THR A 128 -6.75 -14.88 -4.95
CA THR A 128 -7.21 -16.27 -5.05
C THR A 128 -8.38 -16.51 -4.11
N LYS A 129 -9.06 -17.64 -4.29
CA LYS A 129 -10.11 -18.09 -3.40
C LYS A 129 -9.53 -18.52 -2.06
N ASN A 130 -10.19 -18.17 -0.94
CA ASN A 130 -9.98 -18.78 0.37
C ASN A 130 -10.95 -19.95 0.50
N ASN A 131 -10.43 -21.17 0.54
CA ASN A 131 -11.22 -22.41 0.59
C ASN A 131 -11.54 -22.87 2.01
N SER A 132 -11.05 -22.17 3.02
CA SER A 132 -11.26 -22.49 4.43
C SER A 132 -11.67 -21.24 5.20
N PHE A 133 -12.62 -20.48 4.63
CA PHE A 133 -13.20 -19.32 5.31
C PHE A 133 -14.15 -19.80 6.42
N PHE A 134 -14.37 -18.96 7.41
CA PHE A 134 -15.15 -19.17 8.62
C PHE A 134 -16.17 -20.35 8.54
N ASN A 135 -15.99 -21.35 9.44
CA ASN A 135 -16.80 -22.57 9.53
C ASN A 135 -16.87 -23.41 8.23
N GLY A 136 -15.74 -23.54 7.52
CA GLY A 136 -15.64 -24.39 6.33
C GLY A 136 -16.23 -23.79 5.05
N ASN A 137 -16.64 -22.53 5.08
CA ASN A 137 -17.13 -21.83 3.91
C ASN A 137 -15.99 -21.44 2.96
N THR A 138 -16.35 -20.93 1.81
CA THR A 138 -15.37 -20.40 0.85
C THR A 138 -15.67 -18.93 0.53
N THR A 139 -14.63 -18.13 0.33
CA THR A 139 -14.79 -16.74 -0.11
C THR A 139 -13.78 -16.39 -1.19
N GLN A 140 -14.22 -15.59 -2.16
CA GLN A 140 -13.40 -15.04 -3.21
C GLN A 140 -13.74 -13.57 -3.37
N GLN A 141 -12.73 -12.73 -3.53
CA GLN A 141 -12.86 -11.30 -3.78
C GLN A 141 -12.59 -11.03 -5.25
N LYS A 142 -13.52 -10.40 -5.96
CA LYS A 142 -13.26 -9.87 -7.31
C LYS A 142 -12.24 -8.73 -7.24
N PRO A 143 -11.57 -8.36 -8.34
CA PRO A 143 -10.46 -7.41 -8.31
C PRO A 143 -10.78 -6.08 -7.62
N LEU A 144 -9.77 -5.51 -6.94
CA LEU A 144 -9.78 -4.14 -6.40
C LEU A 144 -8.90 -3.25 -7.27
N THR A 145 -9.48 -2.22 -7.85
CA THR A 145 -8.77 -1.21 -8.63
C THR A 145 -8.71 0.11 -7.86
N THR A 146 -7.56 0.78 -7.90
CA THR A 146 -7.36 2.09 -7.28
C THR A 146 -6.67 3.06 -8.23
N LEU A 147 -7.12 4.32 -8.21
CA LEU A 147 -6.46 5.45 -8.85
C LEU A 147 -6.16 6.49 -7.77
N GLN A 148 -4.93 6.94 -7.67
CA GLN A 148 -4.49 7.91 -6.66
C GLN A 148 -3.72 9.03 -7.34
N GLY A 149 -3.94 10.26 -6.89
CA GLY A 149 -3.17 11.43 -7.26
C GLY A 149 -2.56 12.07 -6.02
N HIS A 150 -1.34 12.60 -6.17
CA HIS A 150 -0.62 13.28 -5.09
C HIS A 150 -0.02 14.58 -5.60
N VAL A 151 -0.10 15.62 -4.79
CA VAL A 151 0.59 16.89 -4.99
C VAL A 151 1.54 17.07 -3.82
N THR A 152 2.83 17.10 -4.08
CA THR A 152 3.88 17.23 -3.07
C THR A 152 4.57 18.57 -3.18
N HIS A 153 4.69 19.28 -2.06
CA HIS A 153 5.50 20.49 -1.93
C HIS A 153 6.77 20.22 -1.11
N ILE A 154 7.92 20.56 -1.67
CA ILE A 154 9.23 20.47 -1.02
C ILE A 154 9.58 21.85 -0.46
N PHE A 155 9.61 21.99 0.87
CA PHE A 155 10.00 23.23 1.56
C PHE A 155 11.52 23.43 1.48
N LYS A 156 12.27 22.37 1.75
CA LYS A 156 13.72 22.26 1.63
C LYS A 156 14.13 20.78 1.52
N PRO A 157 15.38 20.46 1.10
CA PRO A 157 15.82 19.06 1.01
C PRO A 157 15.55 18.27 2.29
N GLY A 158 14.74 17.20 2.16
CA GLY A 158 14.34 16.33 3.26
C GLY A 158 13.15 16.82 4.09
N ILE A 159 12.50 17.95 3.76
CA ILE A 159 11.25 18.40 4.39
C ILE A 159 10.22 18.68 3.30
N TRP A 160 9.12 17.93 3.32
CA TRP A 160 8.05 18.04 2.35
C TRP A 160 6.69 17.70 2.95
N ALA A 161 5.65 18.20 2.32
CA ALA A 161 4.26 17.81 2.60
C ALA A 161 3.57 17.40 1.31
N SER A 162 2.57 16.53 1.42
CA SER A 162 1.78 16.05 0.28
C SER A 162 0.31 15.99 0.64
N VAL A 163 -0.52 16.36 -0.34
CA VAL A 163 -1.96 16.15 -0.35
C VAL A 163 -2.25 15.05 -1.35
N SER A 164 -3.13 14.14 -1.00
CA SER A 164 -3.48 12.99 -1.82
C SER A 164 -4.99 12.84 -1.94
N TYR A 165 -5.44 12.36 -3.09
CA TYR A 165 -6.81 11.92 -3.29
C TYR A 165 -6.80 10.58 -4.02
N GLY A 166 -7.62 9.65 -3.53
CA GLY A 166 -7.70 8.30 -4.07
C GLY A 166 -9.12 7.86 -4.32
N LEU A 167 -9.31 7.16 -5.43
CA LEU A 167 -10.53 6.47 -5.80
C LEU A 167 -10.27 4.97 -5.76
N SER A 168 -11.21 4.19 -5.25
CA SER A 168 -11.14 2.74 -5.28
C SER A 168 -12.45 2.12 -5.70
N ARG A 169 -12.34 1.04 -6.49
CA ARG A 169 -13.45 0.17 -6.85
C ARG A 169 -13.10 -1.25 -6.45
N LEU A 170 -13.80 -1.78 -5.47
CA LEU A 170 -13.73 -3.16 -5.04
C LEU A 170 -14.84 -3.94 -5.73
N GLY A 171 -14.49 -5.03 -6.43
CA GLY A 171 -15.47 -5.93 -7.01
C GLY A 171 -16.19 -6.73 -5.93
N GLU A 172 -17.24 -7.42 -6.31
CA GLU A 172 -18.09 -8.19 -5.40
C GLU A 172 -17.34 -9.31 -4.69
N THR A 173 -17.84 -9.67 -3.52
CA THR A 173 -17.47 -10.90 -2.81
C THR A 173 -18.32 -12.07 -3.33
N VAL A 174 -17.67 -13.20 -3.59
CA VAL A 174 -18.32 -14.47 -3.89
C VAL A 174 -18.21 -15.35 -2.66
N TYR A 175 -19.33 -15.73 -2.06
CA TYR A 175 -19.40 -16.57 -0.87
C TYR A 175 -20.09 -17.90 -1.21
N ASN A 176 -19.40 -19.02 -1.02
CA ASN A 176 -19.85 -20.36 -1.42
C ASN A 176 -20.33 -20.45 -2.88
N GLY A 177 -19.67 -19.71 -3.78
CA GLY A 177 -20.04 -19.66 -5.21
C GLY A 177 -21.17 -18.69 -5.54
N ILE A 178 -21.73 -17.96 -4.56
CA ILE A 178 -22.84 -17.01 -4.75
C ILE A 178 -22.31 -15.59 -4.66
N ASP A 179 -22.56 -14.79 -5.69
CA ASP A 179 -22.23 -13.34 -5.70
C ASP A 179 -23.06 -12.59 -4.64
N LYS A 180 -22.40 -11.73 -3.87
CA LYS A 180 -23.05 -11.00 -2.76
C LYS A 180 -23.62 -9.65 -3.16
N ASN A 181 -23.38 -9.17 -4.39
CA ASN A 181 -23.81 -7.85 -4.86
C ASN A 181 -23.33 -6.70 -3.93
N ASP A 182 -22.14 -6.87 -3.33
CA ASP A 182 -21.54 -5.99 -2.34
C ASP A 182 -20.36 -5.19 -2.91
N SER A 183 -20.35 -4.92 -4.22
CA SER A 183 -19.32 -4.10 -4.85
C SER A 183 -19.28 -2.71 -4.22
N GLN A 184 -18.05 -2.17 -4.04
CA GLN A 184 -17.84 -0.92 -3.32
C GLN A 184 -17.10 0.07 -4.19
N ASN A 185 -17.57 1.32 -4.18
CA ASN A 185 -16.83 2.46 -4.68
C ASN A 185 -16.55 3.39 -3.51
N SER A 186 -15.30 3.77 -3.32
CA SER A 186 -14.93 4.68 -2.24
C SER A 186 -13.88 5.68 -2.68
N SER A 187 -13.83 6.81 -2.03
CA SER A 187 -12.79 7.80 -2.18
C SER A 187 -12.16 8.13 -0.84
N ARG A 188 -10.88 8.51 -0.87
CA ARG A 188 -10.11 8.84 0.32
C ARG A 188 -9.26 10.06 0.07
N PHE A 189 -9.16 10.89 1.10
CA PHE A 189 -8.25 12.02 1.19
C PHE A 189 -7.07 11.65 2.09
N GLY A 190 -5.89 12.18 1.79
CA GLY A 190 -4.70 11.95 2.60
C GLY A 190 -3.81 13.17 2.71
N LEU A 191 -3.16 13.30 3.85
CA LEU A 191 -2.10 14.26 4.12
C LEU A 191 -0.85 13.50 4.54
N ALA A 192 0.30 13.93 4.06
CA ALA A 192 1.58 13.40 4.51
C ALA A 192 2.54 14.55 4.79
N PHE A 193 3.36 14.38 5.82
CA PHE A 193 4.47 15.28 6.14
C PHE A 193 5.71 14.45 6.45
N ALA A 194 6.85 14.83 5.88
CA ALA A 194 8.11 14.18 6.18
C ALA A 194 9.18 15.18 6.58
N HIS A 195 9.98 14.76 7.55
CA HIS A 195 11.09 15.54 8.08
C HIS A 195 12.34 14.67 8.19
N ARG A 196 13.42 15.14 7.58
CA ARG A 196 14.73 14.52 7.72
C ARG A 196 15.31 14.86 9.09
N LEU A 197 15.61 13.84 9.89
CA LEU A 197 16.17 13.99 11.23
C LEU A 197 17.70 14.04 11.24
N GLY A 198 18.34 13.44 10.24
CA GLY A 198 19.79 13.34 10.13
C GLY A 198 20.23 12.97 8.72
N LYS A 199 21.50 12.61 8.55
CA LYS A 199 22.04 12.25 7.22
C LYS A 199 21.37 11.00 6.65
N GLN A 200 20.95 10.05 7.50
CA GLN A 200 20.44 8.73 7.12
C GLN A 200 19.03 8.46 7.64
N SER A 201 18.43 9.37 8.41
CA SER A 201 17.14 9.10 9.04
C SER A 201 16.10 10.16 8.72
N SER A 202 14.85 9.74 8.63
CA SER A 202 13.70 10.60 8.46
C SER A 202 12.48 10.06 9.20
N LEU A 203 11.59 10.96 9.56
CA LEU A 203 10.27 10.67 10.13
C LEU A 203 9.21 11.09 9.12
N LYS A 204 8.19 10.27 8.94
CA LYS A 204 7.03 10.58 8.12
C LYS A 204 5.76 10.39 8.94
N LEU A 205 4.85 11.32 8.86
CA LEU A 205 3.51 11.29 9.43
C LEU A 205 2.51 11.21 8.28
N ASP A 206 1.54 10.32 8.37
CA ASP A 206 0.46 10.18 7.41
C ASP A 206 -0.89 10.25 8.13
N TYR A 207 -1.83 10.94 7.52
CA TYR A 207 -3.24 10.95 7.86
C TYR A 207 -4.06 10.60 6.63
N THR A 208 -5.02 9.68 6.76
CA THR A 208 -5.97 9.41 5.69
C THR A 208 -7.37 9.20 6.24
N SER A 209 -8.37 9.72 5.54
CA SER A 209 -9.78 9.57 5.88
C SER A 209 -10.62 9.31 4.64
N GLY A 210 -11.72 8.59 4.78
CA GLY A 210 -12.70 8.40 3.72
C GLY A 210 -13.47 9.70 3.45
N VAL A 211 -13.82 9.92 2.18
CA VAL A 211 -14.66 11.04 1.73
C VAL A 211 -16.04 10.54 1.34
N THR A 212 -16.07 9.35 0.71
CA THR A 212 -17.30 8.68 0.31
C THR A 212 -17.12 7.19 0.47
N ALA A 213 -18.00 6.54 1.24
CA ALA A 213 -18.11 5.09 1.30
C ALA A 213 -19.57 4.73 1.05
N LEU A 214 -19.87 4.07 -0.08
CA LEU A 214 -21.24 3.65 -0.40
C LEU A 214 -21.64 2.39 0.37
N TYR A 215 -20.67 1.50 0.63
CA TYR A 215 -20.82 0.30 1.45
C TYR A 215 -19.49 0.00 2.14
N GLY A 216 -19.54 -0.50 3.38
CA GLY A 216 -18.36 -0.89 4.15
C GLY A 216 -17.95 0.13 5.21
N ALA A 217 -16.93 -0.20 5.99
CA ALA A 217 -16.45 0.65 7.07
C ALA A 217 -15.69 1.85 6.52
N ASP A 218 -16.11 3.05 6.90
CA ASP A 218 -15.24 4.22 6.82
C ASP A 218 -14.26 4.19 7.99
N PHE A 219 -12.99 4.45 7.72
CA PHE A 219 -11.96 4.47 8.74
C PHE A 219 -10.97 5.59 8.50
N THR A 220 -10.52 6.17 9.61
CA THR A 220 -9.43 7.13 9.64
C THR A 220 -8.15 6.43 10.07
N THR A 221 -7.04 6.74 9.40
CA THR A 221 -5.73 6.18 9.71
C THR A 221 -4.75 7.29 10.05
N TYR A 222 -4.05 7.13 11.16
CA TYR A 222 -2.86 7.87 11.51
C TYR A 222 -1.67 6.92 11.46
N ALA A 223 -0.61 7.31 10.76
CA ALA A 223 0.59 6.50 10.68
C ALA A 223 1.84 7.33 10.95
N ILE A 224 2.80 6.71 11.63
CA ILE A 224 4.13 7.25 11.87
C ILE A 224 5.12 6.25 11.27
N ALA A 225 6.01 6.73 10.42
CA ALA A 225 7.06 5.92 9.84
C ALA A 225 8.43 6.52 10.14
N TYR A 226 9.29 5.73 10.79
CA TYR A 226 10.71 6.03 10.91
C TYR A 226 11.45 5.28 9.82
N GLN A 227 12.29 5.98 9.08
CA GLN A 227 13.08 5.44 7.98
C GLN A 227 14.56 5.64 8.24
N TRP A 228 15.33 4.56 8.11
CA TRP A 228 16.78 4.57 8.10
C TRP A 228 17.30 4.17 6.72
N MET A 229 18.23 4.96 6.17
CA MET A 229 18.83 4.73 4.85
C MET A 229 20.33 4.52 4.98
N TRP A 230 20.87 3.59 4.22
CA TRP A 230 22.31 3.41 4.05
C TRP A 230 22.64 3.24 2.55
N PHE A 231 23.85 3.52 2.19
CA PHE A 231 24.36 3.34 0.85
C PHE A 231 25.47 2.30 0.91
N ASP A 232 25.47 1.35 -0.03
CA ASP A 232 26.59 0.47 -0.23
C ASP A 232 27.80 1.31 -0.66
N LYS A 233 28.99 0.99 -0.13
CA LYS A 233 30.25 1.66 -0.46
C LYS A 233 30.71 1.32 -1.86
#